data_7437f5cdd00402d3d7d5e7a8e8f39952
#
_entry.id   7437f5cdd00402d3d7d5e7a8e8f39952
#
_cell.length_a   1.000
_cell.length_b   1.000
_cell.length_c   1.000
_cell.angle_alpha   90.00
_cell.angle_beta   90.00
_cell.angle_gamma   90.00
#
_symmetry.space_group_name_H-M   'P 1'
#
loop_
_entity.id
_entity.type
_entity.pdbx_description
1 polymer ?
#
loop_
_entity_poly.entity_id
_entity_poly.type
_entity_poly.pdbx_seq_one_letter_code
_entity_poly.pdbx_strand_id
1 'polypeptide(L)'
;MAKDKKMVTAITSMYEDFAQWYTDICKKAELVEYTSVKGCMVIRPYGYAIWENIQRILDGMFKATGHENVCMPMFIPESLLQKEKDHVEGFAPEVAWVTHGGSEKLEDRLCVRPTS
;
A
#
# COMPACT_ATOMS: atom_id res chain seq x y z
N MET A 1 10.14 14.40 23.13
CA MET A 1 9.12 15.46 23.04
C MET A 1 8.08 14.98 22.01
N ALA A 2 6.89 14.59 22.48
CA ALA A 2 5.77 14.28 21.61
C ALA A 2 5.35 15.57 20.92
N LYS A 3 5.45 15.63 19.58
CA LYS A 3 4.82 16.71 18.82
C LYS A 3 3.31 16.60 19.06
N ASP A 4 2.74 17.62 19.69
CA ASP A 4 1.30 17.77 19.80
C ASP A 4 0.67 17.51 18.44
N LYS A 5 -0.18 16.49 18.38
CA LYS A 5 -1.02 16.22 17.22
C LYS A 5 -1.97 17.41 17.07
N LYS A 6 -1.58 18.35 16.22
CA LYS A 6 -2.44 19.49 15.89
C LYS A 6 -3.71 18.93 15.29
N MET A 7 -4.80 19.02 16.03
CA MET A 7 -6.13 18.66 15.52
C MET A 7 -6.42 19.56 14.32
N VAL A 8 -6.74 18.97 13.15
CA VAL A 8 -7.10 19.73 11.97
C VAL A 8 -8.43 20.43 12.24
N THR A 9 -8.37 21.71 12.61
CA THR A 9 -9.54 22.53 12.94
C THR A 9 -10.13 23.26 11.73
N ALA A 10 -9.30 23.46 10.69
CA ALA A 10 -9.69 24.08 9.43
C ALA A 10 -9.06 23.33 8.26
N ILE A 11 -9.75 23.30 7.14
CA ILE A 11 -9.29 22.68 5.88
C ILE A 11 -8.57 23.75 5.07
N THR A 12 -7.34 23.45 4.60
CA THR A 12 -6.61 24.31 3.67
C THR A 12 -7.39 24.46 2.38
N SER A 13 -7.38 25.64 1.78
CA SER A 13 -8.06 25.87 0.50
C SER A 13 -7.44 25.03 -0.62
N MET A 14 -8.25 24.36 -1.40
CA MET A 14 -7.85 23.61 -2.58
C MET A 14 -7.05 24.46 -3.59
N TYR A 15 -7.35 25.76 -3.66
CA TYR A 15 -6.69 26.69 -4.58
C TYR A 15 -5.35 27.22 -4.07
N GLU A 16 -5.09 27.09 -2.76
CA GLU A 16 -3.81 27.49 -2.15
C GLU A 16 -2.82 26.32 -2.16
N ASP A 17 -3.25 25.16 -1.72
CA ASP A 17 -2.45 23.93 -1.67
C ASP A 17 -3.34 22.70 -1.82
N PHE A 18 -3.38 22.16 -3.02
CA PHE A 18 -4.21 21.00 -3.34
C PHE A 18 -3.80 19.75 -2.55
N ALA A 19 -2.49 19.50 -2.39
CA ALA A 19 -2.01 18.32 -1.68
C ALA A 19 -2.36 18.38 -0.18
N GLN A 20 -2.21 19.56 0.42
CA GLN A 20 -2.58 19.76 1.81
C GLN A 20 -4.10 19.70 2.02
N TRP A 21 -4.89 20.30 1.09
CA TRP A 21 -6.34 20.20 1.10
C TRP A 21 -6.80 18.74 1.06
N TYR A 22 -6.24 17.91 0.17
CA TYR A 22 -6.57 16.50 0.07
C TYR A 22 -6.30 15.76 1.38
N THR A 23 -5.13 15.98 1.96
CA THR A 23 -4.73 15.40 3.24
C THR A 23 -5.66 15.81 4.38
N ASP A 24 -5.99 17.10 4.46
CA ASP A 24 -6.87 17.65 5.49
C ASP A 24 -8.28 17.05 5.41
N ILE A 25 -8.82 16.90 4.20
CA ILE A 25 -10.12 16.25 3.98
C ILE A 25 -10.11 14.80 4.43
N CYS A 26 -9.11 14.03 4.02
CA CYS A 26 -9.01 12.62 4.40
C CYS A 26 -8.96 12.43 5.92
N LYS A 27 -8.25 13.32 6.62
CA LYS A 27 -8.18 13.31 8.10
C LYS A 27 -9.45 13.83 8.76
N LYS A 28 -9.99 14.94 8.29
CA LYS A 28 -11.19 15.57 8.85
C LYS A 28 -12.43 14.68 8.69
N ALA A 29 -12.55 14.00 7.56
CA ALA A 29 -13.62 13.04 7.29
C ALA A 29 -13.40 11.69 8.00
N GLU A 30 -12.33 11.55 8.79
CA GLU A 30 -11.99 10.32 9.51
C GLU A 30 -11.78 9.10 8.61
N LEU A 31 -11.28 9.31 7.39
CA LEU A 31 -11.02 8.23 6.43
C LEU A 31 -9.71 7.51 6.72
N VAL A 32 -8.68 8.26 7.14
CA VAL A 32 -7.33 7.74 7.39
C VAL A 32 -6.71 8.32 8.65
N GLU A 33 -5.74 7.59 9.21
CA GLU A 33 -4.84 8.06 10.26
C GLU A 33 -3.40 7.69 9.86
N TYR A 34 -2.47 8.63 9.99
CA TYR A 34 -1.07 8.41 9.68
C TYR A 34 -0.35 7.68 10.82
N THR A 35 0.57 6.78 10.46
CA THR A 35 1.42 6.07 11.41
C THR A 35 2.81 6.69 11.52
N SER A 36 3.65 6.15 12.41
CA SER A 36 5.05 6.54 12.53
C SER A 36 5.91 6.05 11.34
N VAL A 37 5.42 5.08 10.58
CA VAL A 37 6.11 4.55 9.41
C VAL A 37 5.70 5.37 8.18
N LYS A 38 6.68 6.00 7.54
CA LYS A 38 6.44 6.82 6.34
C LYS A 38 5.79 5.97 5.23
N GLY A 39 4.73 6.49 4.64
CA GLY A 39 3.98 5.81 3.57
C GLY A 39 3.00 4.74 4.05
N CYS A 40 2.95 4.45 5.34
CA CYS A 40 1.99 3.52 5.92
C CYS A 40 0.93 4.29 6.72
N MET A 41 -0.32 3.99 6.47
CA MET A 41 -1.43 4.63 7.16
C MET A 41 -2.49 3.59 7.59
N VAL A 42 -3.26 3.93 8.60
CA VAL A 42 -4.46 3.19 8.97
C VAL A 42 -5.62 3.72 8.16
N ILE A 43 -6.27 2.88 7.39
CA ILE A 43 -7.54 3.21 6.75
C ILE A 43 -8.64 2.96 7.77
N ARG A 44 -9.33 4.01 8.17
CA ARG A 44 -10.36 3.98 9.20
C ARG A 44 -11.68 3.44 8.64
N PRO A 45 -12.66 3.09 9.49
CA PRO A 45 -13.90 2.44 9.04
C PRO A 45 -14.62 3.14 7.90
N TYR A 46 -14.71 4.47 7.91
CA TYR A 46 -15.37 5.21 6.81
C TYR A 46 -14.58 5.10 5.49
N GLY A 47 -13.26 5.21 5.55
CA GLY A 47 -12.41 5.03 4.36
C GLY A 47 -12.45 3.59 3.86
N TYR A 48 -12.42 2.63 4.77
CA TYR A 48 -12.46 1.22 4.39
C TYR A 48 -13.81 0.81 3.78
N ALA A 49 -14.93 1.39 4.26
CA ALA A 49 -16.24 1.16 3.66
C ALA A 49 -16.31 1.59 2.19
N ILE A 50 -15.65 2.69 1.82
CA ILE A 50 -15.51 3.11 0.42
C ILE A 50 -14.75 2.03 -0.38
N TRP A 51 -13.65 1.54 0.16
CA TRP A 51 -12.84 0.50 -0.46
C TRP A 51 -13.62 -0.81 -0.64
N GLU A 52 -14.35 -1.26 0.38
CA GLU A 52 -15.19 -2.46 0.31
C GLU A 52 -16.27 -2.34 -0.78
N ASN A 53 -16.88 -1.17 -0.93
CA ASN A 53 -17.85 -0.93 -2.00
C ASN A 53 -17.20 -0.99 -3.38
N ILE A 54 -16.02 -0.41 -3.57
CA ILE A 54 -15.27 -0.49 -4.82
C ILE A 54 -14.94 -1.95 -5.14
N GLN A 55 -14.40 -2.70 -4.17
CA GLN A 55 -14.09 -4.12 -4.35
C GLN A 55 -15.33 -4.94 -4.75
N ARG A 56 -16.42 -4.77 -4.03
CA ARG A 56 -17.66 -5.51 -4.28
C ARG A 56 -18.21 -5.27 -5.70
N ILE A 57 -18.23 -4.03 -6.13
CA ILE A 57 -18.76 -3.66 -7.45
C ILE A 57 -17.82 -4.13 -8.55
N LEU A 58 -16.54 -3.84 -8.45
CA LEU A 58 -15.55 -4.15 -9.48
C LEU A 58 -15.34 -5.66 -9.60
N ASP A 59 -15.23 -6.38 -8.49
CA ASP A 59 -15.12 -7.84 -8.46
C ASP A 59 -16.33 -8.52 -9.11
N GLY A 60 -17.54 -8.00 -8.84
CA GLY A 60 -18.76 -8.47 -9.48
C GLY A 60 -18.74 -8.28 -11.00
N MET A 61 -18.21 -7.17 -11.48
CA MET A 61 -18.05 -6.91 -12.92
C MET A 61 -17.05 -7.87 -13.56
N PHE A 62 -15.93 -8.16 -12.91
CA PHE A 62 -14.95 -9.14 -13.41
C PHE A 62 -15.53 -10.55 -13.46
N LYS A 63 -16.21 -10.97 -12.42
CA LYS A 63 -16.85 -12.31 -12.35
C LYS A 63 -17.96 -12.47 -13.40
N ALA A 64 -18.70 -11.43 -13.69
CA ALA A 64 -19.72 -11.43 -14.74
C ALA A 64 -19.15 -11.72 -16.14
N THR A 65 -17.87 -11.50 -16.36
CA THR A 65 -17.15 -11.79 -17.61
C THR A 65 -16.33 -13.09 -17.55
N GLY A 66 -16.54 -13.93 -16.53
CA GLY A 66 -15.92 -15.23 -16.39
C GLY A 66 -14.52 -15.24 -15.75
N HIS A 67 -14.09 -14.12 -15.14
CA HIS A 67 -12.84 -14.08 -14.40
C HIS A 67 -12.96 -14.72 -13.03
N GLU A 68 -11.89 -15.35 -12.59
CA GLU A 68 -11.80 -15.99 -11.28
C GLU A 68 -10.70 -15.31 -10.45
N ASN A 69 -10.93 -15.22 -9.14
CA ASN A 69 -9.97 -14.63 -8.23
C ASN A 69 -8.87 -15.63 -7.86
N VAL A 70 -7.66 -15.13 -7.73
CA VAL A 70 -6.49 -15.89 -7.26
C VAL A 70 -5.75 -15.08 -6.22
N CYS A 71 -5.18 -15.78 -5.24
CA CYS A 71 -4.31 -15.17 -4.24
C CYS A 71 -2.88 -15.68 -4.43
N MET A 72 -1.97 -14.77 -4.76
CA MET A 72 -0.56 -15.09 -4.92
C MET A 72 0.21 -14.86 -3.61
N PRO A 73 1.33 -15.58 -3.37
CA PRO A 73 2.18 -15.35 -2.20
C PRO A 73 2.70 -13.91 -2.12
N MET A 74 2.81 -13.40 -0.89
CA MET A 74 3.36 -12.06 -0.66
C MET A 74 4.88 -12.01 -0.86
N PHE A 75 5.60 -13.08 -0.55
CA PHE A 75 7.05 -13.15 -0.62
C PHE A 75 7.52 -13.83 -1.91
N ILE A 76 8.53 -13.23 -2.51
CA ILE A 76 9.16 -13.72 -3.74
C ILE A 76 10.65 -13.94 -3.46
N PRO A 77 11.21 -15.14 -3.73
CA PRO A 77 12.64 -15.39 -3.59
C PRO A 77 13.48 -14.52 -4.54
N GLU A 78 14.62 -14.04 -4.07
CA GLU A 78 15.54 -13.23 -4.88
C GLU A 78 15.98 -13.98 -6.15
N SER A 79 16.22 -15.29 -6.03
CA SER A 79 16.58 -16.15 -7.15
C SER A 79 15.54 -16.15 -8.28
N LEU A 80 14.26 -16.01 -7.95
CA LEU A 80 13.20 -15.92 -8.95
C LEU A 80 13.20 -14.55 -9.67
N LEU A 81 13.43 -13.47 -8.93
CA LEU A 81 13.54 -12.12 -9.50
C LEU A 81 14.75 -11.97 -10.42
N GLN A 82 15.86 -12.65 -10.11
CA GLN A 82 17.04 -12.63 -10.96
C GLN A 82 16.80 -13.32 -12.31
N LYS A 83 15.99 -14.37 -12.36
CA LYS A 83 15.58 -15.02 -13.61
C LYS A 83 14.74 -14.09 -14.49
N GLU A 84 13.86 -13.31 -13.88
CA GLU A 84 13.04 -12.33 -14.60
C GLU A 84 13.87 -11.14 -15.12
N LYS A 85 14.97 -10.80 -14.45
CA LYS A 85 15.87 -9.71 -14.82
C LYS A 85 16.50 -9.91 -16.22
N ASP A 86 16.69 -11.16 -16.62
CA ASP A 86 17.19 -11.52 -17.94
C ASP A 86 16.15 -11.30 -19.05
N HIS A 87 14.87 -11.15 -18.69
CA HIS A 87 13.75 -10.94 -19.60
C HIS A 87 13.26 -9.49 -19.63
N VAL A 88 13.57 -8.68 -18.61
CA VAL A 88 13.14 -7.29 -18.48
C VAL A 88 14.35 -6.39 -18.32
N GLU A 89 14.88 -5.86 -19.43
CA GLU A 89 15.93 -4.85 -19.39
C GLU A 89 15.48 -3.62 -18.58
N GLY A 90 16.21 -3.30 -17.52
CA GLY A 90 16.09 -2.03 -16.81
C GLY A 90 15.23 -2.01 -15.54
N PHE A 91 14.64 -3.13 -15.11
CA PHE A 91 13.89 -3.17 -13.86
C PHE A 91 14.76 -3.67 -12.70
N ALA A 92 15.34 -2.73 -11.95
CA ALA A 92 15.88 -3.03 -10.63
C ALA A 92 14.80 -2.66 -9.60
N PRO A 93 14.03 -3.63 -9.05
CA PRO A 93 12.96 -3.29 -8.13
C PRO A 93 13.52 -2.78 -6.81
N GLU A 94 13.14 -1.56 -6.45
CA GLU A 94 13.28 -1.08 -5.08
C GLU A 94 12.20 -1.75 -4.24
N VAL A 95 12.59 -2.81 -3.51
CA VAL A 95 11.68 -3.63 -2.73
C VAL A 95 12.12 -3.73 -1.27
N ALA A 96 11.17 -4.05 -0.40
CA ALA A 96 11.50 -4.43 0.96
C ALA A 96 12.04 -5.85 0.99
N TRP A 97 13.23 -6.03 1.55
CA TRP A 97 13.91 -7.32 1.66
C TRP A 97 13.74 -7.94 3.03
N VAL A 98 13.38 -9.22 3.07
CA VAL A 98 13.45 -10.06 4.25
C VAL A 98 14.75 -10.85 4.18
N THR A 99 15.65 -10.57 5.10
CA THR A 99 17.00 -11.15 5.13
C THR A 99 17.18 -12.24 6.20
N HIS A 100 16.29 -12.27 7.18
CA HIS A 100 16.35 -13.18 8.33
C HIS A 100 14.99 -13.80 8.63
N GLY A 101 15.01 -15.05 9.09
CA GLY A 101 13.91 -15.71 9.76
C GLY A 101 14.24 -15.85 11.24
N GLY A 102 13.62 -15.03 12.10
CA GLY A 102 14.07 -14.89 13.49
C GLY A 102 15.50 -14.35 13.54
N SER A 103 16.43 -15.07 14.20
CA SER A 103 17.85 -14.71 14.27
C SER A 103 18.71 -15.31 13.15
N GLU A 104 18.16 -16.22 12.34
CA GLU A 104 18.89 -16.90 11.28
C GLU A 104 18.83 -16.13 9.96
N LYS A 105 19.98 -15.95 9.32
CA LYS A 105 20.07 -15.36 8.00
C LYS A 105 19.56 -16.32 6.93
N LEU A 106 18.68 -15.83 6.04
CA LEU A 106 18.19 -16.61 4.92
C LEU A 106 19.28 -16.79 3.84
N GLU A 107 19.41 -17.99 3.29
CA GLU A 107 20.30 -18.27 2.15
C GLU A 107 19.82 -17.56 0.88
N ASP A 108 18.51 -17.59 0.61
CA ASP A 108 17.86 -16.87 -0.47
C ASP A 108 16.94 -15.79 0.13
N ARG A 109 17.28 -14.53 -0.07
CA ARG A 109 16.48 -13.42 0.46
C ARG A 109 15.09 -13.43 -0.16
N LEU A 110 14.12 -12.95 0.60
CA LEU A 110 12.75 -12.80 0.12
C LEU A 110 12.45 -11.32 -0.05
N CYS A 111 11.80 -10.94 -1.13
CA CYS A 111 11.24 -9.60 -1.24
C CYS A 111 9.73 -9.61 -0.98
N VAL A 112 9.25 -8.52 -0.42
CA VAL A 112 7.81 -8.23 -0.43
C VAL A 112 7.44 -7.83 -1.84
N ARG A 113 6.43 -8.48 -2.43
CA ARG A 113 6.01 -8.17 -3.81
C ARG A 113 5.72 -6.68 -3.99
N PRO A 114 6.31 -5.99 -4.98
CA PRO A 114 6.05 -4.57 -5.26
C PRO A 114 4.72 -4.36 -5.98
N THR A 115 4.24 -5.40 -6.66
CA THR A 115 2.96 -5.43 -7.38
C THR A 115 2.44 -6.85 -7.44
N SER A 116 1.18 -6.99 -7.68
CA SER A 116 0.53 -8.31 -7.87
C SER A 116 0.69 -8.83 -9.30
#